data_d30e907626ab13263e0693215aac77cb
#
_entry.id   d30e907626ab13263e0693215aac77cb
#
_cell.length_a   1.000
_cell.length_b   1.000
_cell.length_c   1.000
_cell.angle_alpha   90.00
_cell.angle_beta   90.00
_cell.angle_gamma   90.00
#
_symmetry.space_group_name_H-M   'P 1'
#
loop_
_entity.id
_entity.type
_entity.pdbx_description
1 polymer ?
#
loop_
_entity_poly.entity_id
_entity_poly.type
_entity_poly.pdbx_seq_one_letter_code
_entity_poly.pdbx_strand_id
1 'polypeptide(L)'
;VASGAGCARPPADPARPPAAAALDLPLALHPEAEQAIALRTAEMAAKGQGTADMSAPENQQRLQMGVFPEGCEIVPNPYNRIPGFFIRDHTFVPGFPVMAWPMLEWTLDTRYRALQHTRRHAEHSFLVFSMPESRITPAMQMVETRWPGVRAFSLPSVGEAGGTPHIDLGVKGEPEAAGEALAFLRAEVLRLGGKLAPPA
;
A
#
# COMPACT_ATOMS: atom_id res chain seq x y z
N VAL A 1 -33.38 -26.23 29.22
CA VAL A 1 -32.01 -25.79 28.82
C VAL A 1 -32.12 -25.14 27.45
N ALA A 2 -32.26 -23.81 27.41
CA ALA A 2 -32.31 -23.05 26.18
C ALA A 2 -30.87 -22.63 25.86
N SER A 3 -30.28 -23.24 24.83
CA SER A 3 -29.00 -22.82 24.28
C SER A 3 -29.22 -21.57 23.39
N GLY A 4 -28.81 -20.43 23.89
CA GLY A 4 -28.83 -19.20 23.13
C GLY A 4 -27.83 -19.26 21.98
N ALA A 5 -28.36 -19.20 20.74
CA ALA A 5 -27.53 -18.94 19.54
C ALA A 5 -26.93 -17.56 19.71
N GLY A 6 -25.63 -17.51 19.95
CA GLY A 6 -24.86 -16.28 19.93
C GLY A 6 -24.92 -15.68 18.55
N CYS A 7 -25.60 -14.53 18.40
CA CYS A 7 -25.47 -13.68 17.23
C CYS A 7 -23.98 -13.33 17.05
N ALA A 8 -23.34 -13.86 16.02
CA ALA A 8 -22.01 -13.47 15.66
C ALA A 8 -22.04 -11.96 15.38
N ARG A 9 -21.43 -11.20 16.26
CA ARG A 9 -21.18 -9.77 16.07
C ARG A 9 -20.42 -9.62 14.76
N PRO A 10 -20.87 -8.82 13.78
CA PRO A 10 -20.05 -8.56 12.61
C PRO A 10 -18.69 -8.07 13.11
N PRO A 11 -17.58 -8.48 12.50
CA PRO A 11 -16.27 -8.06 12.95
C PRO A 11 -16.20 -6.54 12.84
N ALA A 12 -16.28 -5.87 14.00
CA ALA A 12 -15.87 -4.47 14.07
C ALA A 12 -14.43 -4.43 13.57
N ASP A 13 -14.10 -3.46 12.71
CA ASP A 13 -12.74 -3.25 12.28
C ASP A 13 -11.83 -3.23 13.53
N PRO A 14 -10.93 -4.20 13.70
CA PRO A 14 -10.15 -4.35 14.92
C PRO A 14 -9.20 -3.17 15.17
N ALA A 15 -8.98 -2.31 14.17
CA ALA A 15 -8.08 -1.16 14.27
C ALA A 15 -8.72 0.09 14.91
N ARG A 16 -10.05 0.21 14.91
CA ARG A 16 -10.76 1.41 15.41
C ARG A 16 -10.60 1.65 16.91
N PRO A 17 -10.90 0.69 17.78
CA PRO A 17 -10.73 0.89 19.22
C PRO A 17 -9.27 1.18 19.61
N PRO A 18 -8.24 0.48 19.09
CA PRO A 18 -6.84 0.80 19.34
C PRO A 18 -6.45 2.19 18.85
N ALA A 19 -6.90 2.63 17.68
CA ALA A 19 -6.61 3.97 17.17
C ALA A 19 -7.21 5.06 18.08
N ALA A 20 -8.46 4.91 18.49
CA ALA A 20 -9.11 5.83 19.41
C ALA A 20 -8.42 5.87 20.76
N ALA A 21 -8.08 4.71 21.32
CA ALA A 21 -7.37 4.60 22.59
C ALA A 21 -5.96 5.19 22.53
N ALA A 22 -5.21 4.97 21.44
CA ALA A 22 -3.87 5.51 21.28
C ALA A 22 -3.86 7.05 21.18
N LEU A 23 -4.97 7.64 20.76
CA LEU A 23 -5.14 9.08 20.60
C LEU A 23 -5.93 9.73 21.73
N ASP A 24 -6.39 8.95 22.69
CA ASP A 24 -7.30 9.38 23.77
C ASP A 24 -8.55 10.10 23.23
N LEU A 25 -9.19 9.51 22.20
CA LEU A 25 -10.36 10.06 21.54
C LEU A 25 -11.58 9.15 21.73
N PRO A 26 -12.78 9.71 21.94
CA PRO A 26 -14.00 8.93 21.95
C PRO A 26 -14.31 8.39 20.54
N LEU A 27 -15.09 7.31 20.52
CA LEU A 27 -15.66 6.78 19.28
C LEU A 27 -17.08 7.32 19.10
N ALA A 28 -17.39 7.86 17.93
CA ALA A 28 -18.71 8.35 17.57
C ALA A 28 -19.10 7.92 16.16
N LEU A 29 -20.40 7.83 15.89
CA LEU A 29 -20.90 7.63 14.52
C LEU A 29 -20.61 8.88 13.71
N HIS A 30 -19.81 8.75 12.65
CA HIS A 30 -19.45 9.87 11.80
C HIS A 30 -20.63 10.24 10.88
N PRO A 31 -21.04 11.52 10.78
CA PRO A 31 -22.23 11.90 10.00
C PRO A 31 -22.17 11.53 8.51
N GLU A 32 -21.02 11.72 7.87
CA GLU A 32 -20.83 11.32 6.47
C GLU A 32 -20.82 9.80 6.29
N ALA A 33 -20.31 9.05 7.27
CA ALA A 33 -20.34 7.59 7.24
C ALA A 33 -21.78 7.08 7.39
N GLU A 34 -22.56 7.68 8.28
CA GLU A 34 -23.98 7.37 8.44
C GLU A 34 -24.74 7.57 7.11
N GLN A 35 -24.55 8.70 6.44
CA GLN A 35 -25.17 8.98 5.15
C GLN A 35 -24.76 7.96 4.07
N ALA A 36 -23.45 7.65 3.97
CA ALA A 36 -22.94 6.68 3.01
C ALA A 36 -23.49 5.26 3.24
N ILE A 37 -23.58 4.85 4.52
CA ILE A 37 -24.16 3.56 4.92
C ILE A 37 -25.66 3.53 4.62
N ALA A 38 -26.40 4.59 4.89
CA ALA A 38 -27.83 4.68 4.59
C ALA A 38 -28.09 4.58 3.07
N LEU A 39 -27.32 5.29 2.25
CA LEU A 39 -27.38 5.18 0.79
C LEU A 39 -27.09 3.77 0.32
N ARG A 40 -26.05 3.14 0.85
CA ARG A 40 -25.73 1.75 0.51
C ARG A 40 -26.85 0.78 0.91
N THR A 41 -27.43 0.98 2.06
CA THR A 41 -28.55 0.16 2.56
C THR A 41 -29.78 0.28 1.64
N ALA A 42 -30.11 1.51 1.20
CA ALA A 42 -31.19 1.74 0.25
C ALA A 42 -30.91 1.05 -1.12
N GLU A 43 -29.68 1.13 -1.63
CA GLU A 43 -29.28 0.42 -2.87
C GLU A 43 -29.41 -1.10 -2.75
N MET A 44 -29.09 -1.65 -1.60
CA MET A 44 -29.23 -3.09 -1.33
C MET A 44 -30.71 -3.48 -1.26
N ALA A 45 -31.52 -2.71 -0.55
CA ALA A 45 -32.97 -2.93 -0.45
C ALA A 45 -33.66 -2.88 -1.82
N ALA A 46 -33.27 -1.92 -2.68
CA ALA A 46 -33.78 -1.83 -4.06
C ALA A 46 -33.44 -3.06 -4.91
N LYS A 47 -32.40 -3.81 -4.54
CA LYS A 47 -32.02 -5.09 -5.16
C LYS A 47 -32.62 -6.32 -4.47
N GLY A 48 -33.55 -6.12 -3.53
CA GLY A 48 -34.16 -7.20 -2.74
C GLY A 48 -33.26 -7.80 -1.67
N GLN A 49 -32.20 -7.09 -1.27
CA GLN A 49 -31.20 -7.53 -0.27
C GLN A 49 -31.43 -6.81 1.07
N GLY A 50 -32.48 -7.19 1.78
CA GLY A 50 -32.82 -6.62 3.09
C GLY A 50 -33.81 -5.45 2.99
N THR A 51 -33.85 -4.63 4.04
CA THR A 51 -34.74 -3.47 4.18
C THR A 51 -33.98 -2.15 4.16
N ALA A 52 -34.61 -1.08 3.66
CA ALA A 52 -34.08 0.27 3.72
C ALA A 52 -34.34 0.98 5.08
N ASP A 53 -35.12 0.34 5.96
CA ASP A 53 -35.44 0.90 7.28
C ASP A 53 -34.19 0.92 8.17
N MET A 54 -33.63 2.11 8.41
CA MET A 54 -32.42 2.27 9.22
C MET A 54 -32.64 1.95 10.71
N SER A 55 -33.89 1.82 11.17
CA SER A 55 -34.21 1.36 12.54
C SER A 55 -34.13 -0.16 12.69
N ALA A 56 -34.13 -0.91 11.59
CA ALA A 56 -34.02 -2.37 11.62
C ALA A 56 -32.68 -2.82 12.24
N PRO A 57 -32.70 -3.91 13.05
CA PRO A 57 -31.53 -4.36 13.79
C PRO A 57 -30.27 -4.59 12.92
N GLU A 58 -30.45 -5.16 11.74
CA GLU A 58 -29.35 -5.39 10.79
C GLU A 58 -28.72 -4.08 10.28
N ASN A 59 -29.53 -3.03 10.10
CA ASN A 59 -29.05 -1.72 9.64
C ASN A 59 -28.43 -0.92 10.78
N GLN A 60 -28.92 -1.07 12.01
CA GLN A 60 -28.24 -0.56 13.20
C GLN A 60 -26.85 -1.19 13.39
N GLN A 61 -26.70 -2.50 13.09
CA GLN A 61 -25.39 -3.15 13.07
C GLN A 61 -24.48 -2.61 11.94
N ARG A 62 -25.03 -2.26 10.77
CA ARG A 62 -24.27 -1.62 9.70
C ARG A 62 -23.75 -0.26 10.08
N LEU A 63 -24.52 0.52 10.84
CA LEU A 63 -24.07 1.83 11.33
C LEU A 63 -22.81 1.72 12.20
N GLN A 64 -22.59 0.60 12.88
CA GLN A 64 -21.37 0.38 13.63
C GLN A 64 -20.11 0.43 12.74
N MET A 65 -20.23 0.19 11.43
CA MET A 65 -19.12 0.34 10.51
C MET A 65 -18.72 1.81 10.26
N GLY A 66 -19.57 2.76 10.65
CA GLY A 66 -19.31 4.19 10.57
C GLY A 66 -18.90 4.83 11.90
N VAL A 67 -18.73 4.04 12.97
CA VAL A 67 -18.27 4.52 14.27
C VAL A 67 -16.76 4.64 14.24
N PHE A 68 -16.24 5.87 14.31
CA PHE A 68 -14.82 6.22 14.17
C PHE A 68 -14.35 7.08 15.33
N PRO A 69 -13.01 7.27 15.53
CA PRO A 69 -12.49 8.25 16.47
C PRO A 69 -12.98 9.67 16.10
N GLU A 70 -13.42 10.43 17.10
CA GLU A 70 -13.85 11.81 16.87
C GLU A 70 -12.75 12.67 16.22
N GLY A 71 -13.16 13.55 15.31
CA GLY A 71 -12.26 14.42 14.57
C GLY A 71 -11.53 13.73 13.42
N CYS A 72 -11.87 12.48 13.09
CA CYS A 72 -11.38 11.86 11.86
C CYS A 72 -12.06 12.45 10.62
N GLU A 73 -11.48 12.20 9.47
CA GLU A 73 -12.03 12.54 8.17
C GLU A 73 -12.34 11.25 7.39
N ILE A 74 -13.36 11.31 6.54
CA ILE A 74 -13.79 10.15 5.76
C ILE A 74 -12.83 9.88 4.60
N VAL A 75 -12.50 8.60 4.42
CA VAL A 75 -11.87 8.09 3.20
C VAL A 75 -12.96 7.37 2.39
N PRO A 76 -13.39 7.91 1.25
CA PRO A 76 -14.49 7.37 0.48
C PRO A 76 -14.15 6.00 -0.10
N ASN A 77 -15.14 5.09 -0.11
CA ASN A 77 -15.01 3.77 -0.69
C ASN A 77 -15.88 3.66 -1.96
N PRO A 78 -15.29 3.69 -3.15
CA PRO A 78 -16.04 3.63 -4.40
C PRO A 78 -16.67 2.26 -4.66
N TYR A 79 -16.18 1.20 -4.01
CA TYR A 79 -16.67 -0.15 -4.24
C TYR A 79 -18.06 -0.39 -3.62
N ASN A 80 -18.25 -0.02 -2.36
CA ASN A 80 -19.49 -0.35 -1.63
C ASN A 80 -20.00 0.76 -0.71
N ARG A 81 -19.45 1.97 -0.78
CA ARG A 81 -19.76 3.16 0.04
C ARG A 81 -19.46 3.05 1.53
N ILE A 82 -19.07 1.87 2.04
CA ILE A 82 -18.66 1.76 3.44
C ILE A 82 -17.30 2.40 3.61
N PRO A 83 -17.21 3.58 4.23
CA PRO A 83 -15.98 4.36 4.19
C PRO A 83 -14.91 3.82 5.14
N GLY A 84 -13.66 4.19 4.87
CA GLY A 84 -12.59 4.22 5.84
C GLY A 84 -12.51 5.57 6.53
N PHE A 85 -11.45 5.76 7.32
CA PHE A 85 -11.21 7.04 7.97
C PHE A 85 -9.72 7.41 7.95
N PHE A 86 -9.47 8.71 8.08
CA PHE A 86 -8.13 9.28 8.16
C PHE A 86 -8.04 10.13 9.44
N ILE A 87 -6.96 9.96 10.19
CA ILE A 87 -6.70 10.75 11.39
C ILE A 87 -5.19 10.86 11.65
N ARG A 88 -4.70 12.07 11.88
CA ARG A 88 -3.28 12.35 12.21
C ARG A 88 -2.29 11.59 11.33
N ASP A 89 -2.40 11.77 10.01
CA ASP A 89 -1.56 11.12 8.98
C ASP A 89 -1.62 9.58 8.93
N HIS A 90 -2.65 9.00 9.52
CA HIS A 90 -2.93 7.57 9.43
C HIS A 90 -4.23 7.32 8.66
N THR A 91 -4.15 6.46 7.66
CA THR A 91 -5.30 6.04 6.84
C THR A 91 -5.71 4.63 7.22
N PHE A 92 -6.98 4.45 7.52
CA PHE A 92 -7.59 3.16 7.86
C PHE A 92 -8.59 2.77 6.79
N VAL A 93 -8.34 1.64 6.16
CA VAL A 93 -9.15 1.11 5.05
C VAL A 93 -9.46 -0.38 5.26
N PRO A 94 -10.51 -0.93 4.64
CA PRO A 94 -10.78 -2.37 4.68
C PRO A 94 -9.62 -3.19 4.14
N GLY A 95 -9.40 -4.39 4.70
CA GLY A 95 -8.31 -5.28 4.30
C GLY A 95 -8.46 -5.97 2.92
N PHE A 96 -9.53 -5.66 2.17
CA PHE A 96 -9.77 -6.22 0.84
C PHE A 96 -9.10 -5.34 -0.24
N PRO A 97 -8.16 -5.87 -1.05
CA PRO A 97 -7.43 -5.08 -2.05
C PRO A 97 -8.33 -4.29 -3.00
N VAL A 98 -9.45 -4.88 -3.44
CA VAL A 98 -10.43 -4.24 -4.34
C VAL A 98 -11.04 -2.96 -3.75
N MET A 99 -11.09 -2.84 -2.43
CA MET A 99 -11.54 -1.65 -1.71
C MET A 99 -10.36 -0.77 -1.30
N ALA A 100 -9.33 -1.38 -0.72
CA ALA A 100 -8.20 -0.67 -0.12
C ALA A 100 -7.40 0.15 -1.15
N TRP A 101 -7.10 -0.41 -2.32
CA TRP A 101 -6.28 0.27 -3.31
C TRP A 101 -6.88 1.59 -3.81
N PRO A 102 -8.13 1.66 -4.31
CA PRO A 102 -8.70 2.93 -4.74
C PRO A 102 -8.88 3.93 -3.58
N MET A 103 -9.06 3.46 -2.35
CA MET A 103 -9.15 4.33 -1.18
C MET A 103 -7.79 4.92 -0.81
N LEU A 104 -6.71 4.14 -0.89
CA LEU A 104 -5.34 4.61 -0.69
C LEU A 104 -4.90 5.55 -1.81
N GLU A 105 -5.22 5.24 -3.06
CA GLU A 105 -4.97 6.11 -4.21
C GLU A 105 -5.65 7.48 -4.00
N TRP A 106 -6.94 7.48 -3.65
CA TRP A 106 -7.64 8.72 -3.32
C TRP A 106 -6.95 9.50 -2.19
N THR A 107 -6.51 8.82 -1.12
CA THR A 107 -5.80 9.45 -0.01
C THR A 107 -4.49 10.09 -0.48
N LEU A 108 -3.70 9.37 -1.28
CA LEU A 108 -2.43 9.86 -1.82
C LEU A 108 -2.66 11.09 -2.73
N ASP A 109 -3.65 11.03 -3.60
CA ASP A 109 -3.94 12.10 -4.57
C ASP A 109 -4.55 13.35 -3.94
N THR A 110 -5.30 13.19 -2.85
CA THR A 110 -5.94 14.34 -2.21
C THR A 110 -5.06 14.96 -1.13
N ARG A 111 -4.41 14.17 -0.28
CA ARG A 111 -3.68 14.67 0.90
C ARG A 111 -2.19 14.81 0.67
N TYR A 112 -1.61 13.94 -0.14
CA TYR A 112 -0.17 13.89 -0.34
C TYR A 112 0.27 14.31 -1.74
N ARG A 113 -0.64 14.83 -2.56
CA ARG A 113 -0.35 15.28 -3.93
C ARG A 113 0.82 16.26 -4.00
N ALA A 114 0.91 17.18 -3.04
CA ALA A 114 2.00 18.15 -2.97
C ALA A 114 3.38 17.51 -2.70
N LEU A 115 3.40 16.28 -2.18
CA LEU A 115 4.63 15.54 -1.93
C LEU A 115 5.01 14.62 -3.10
N GLN A 116 4.09 14.39 -4.05
CA GLN A 116 4.36 13.56 -5.21
C GLN A 116 5.33 14.26 -6.15
N HIS A 117 6.26 13.50 -6.71
CA HIS A 117 7.24 13.99 -7.69
C HIS A 117 8.12 15.17 -7.22
N THR A 118 8.20 15.44 -5.92
CA THR A 118 9.05 16.51 -5.37
C THR A 118 10.54 16.21 -5.49
N ARG A 119 10.90 14.95 -5.62
CA ARG A 119 12.27 14.52 -5.91
C ARG A 119 12.28 13.75 -7.22
N ARG A 120 13.16 14.15 -8.13
CA ARG A 120 13.46 13.35 -9.32
C ARG A 120 14.26 12.13 -8.87
N HIS A 121 13.65 10.95 -8.97
CA HIS A 121 14.33 9.68 -8.79
C HIS A 121 14.28 8.90 -10.09
N ALA A 122 15.44 8.40 -10.50
CA ALA A 122 15.56 7.41 -11.55
C ALA A 122 15.93 6.07 -10.90
N GLU A 123 15.39 5.00 -11.43
CA GLU A 123 15.79 3.64 -11.13
C GLU A 123 16.18 2.98 -12.45
N HIS A 124 17.40 2.46 -12.49
CA HIS A 124 17.94 1.79 -13.66
C HIS A 124 18.63 0.50 -13.24
N SER A 125 18.41 -0.55 -14.00
CA SER A 125 19.03 -1.86 -13.74
C SER A 125 19.46 -2.56 -15.02
N PHE A 126 20.20 -3.64 -14.86
CA PHE A 126 20.59 -4.56 -15.92
C PHE A 126 20.78 -5.96 -15.37
N LEU A 127 20.57 -6.97 -16.21
CA LEU A 127 20.72 -8.36 -15.81
C LEU A 127 22.19 -8.80 -15.91
N VAL A 128 22.65 -9.45 -14.84
CA VAL A 128 23.97 -10.03 -14.70
C VAL A 128 23.87 -11.56 -14.62
N PHE A 129 24.60 -12.25 -15.46
CA PHE A 129 24.65 -13.71 -15.51
C PHE A 129 26.03 -14.23 -15.08
N SER A 130 26.06 -15.48 -14.62
CA SER A 130 27.29 -16.23 -14.32
C SER A 130 28.20 -15.55 -13.29
N MET A 131 27.62 -14.82 -12.33
CA MET A 131 28.35 -14.16 -11.27
C MET A 131 27.62 -14.25 -9.93
N PRO A 132 28.28 -14.64 -8.83
CA PRO A 132 27.69 -14.60 -7.50
C PRO A 132 27.63 -13.16 -6.99
N GLU A 133 26.56 -12.83 -6.26
CA GLU A 133 26.31 -11.50 -5.68
C GLU A 133 27.48 -11.02 -4.80
N SER A 134 28.11 -11.92 -4.04
CA SER A 134 29.25 -11.61 -3.17
C SER A 134 30.44 -10.95 -3.88
N ARG A 135 30.60 -11.19 -5.19
CA ARG A 135 31.65 -10.54 -6.00
C ARG A 135 31.27 -9.12 -6.42
N ILE A 136 29.98 -8.81 -6.45
CA ILE A 136 29.44 -7.50 -6.86
C ILE A 136 29.33 -6.55 -5.65
N THR A 137 29.14 -7.09 -4.47
CA THR A 137 28.93 -6.32 -3.22
C THR A 137 29.95 -5.20 -3.01
N PRO A 138 31.28 -5.39 -3.22
CA PRO A 138 32.22 -4.28 -3.07
C PRO A 138 31.99 -3.12 -4.04
N ALA A 139 31.58 -3.41 -5.28
CA ALA A 139 31.26 -2.37 -6.27
C ALA A 139 29.99 -1.61 -5.89
N MET A 140 28.98 -2.29 -5.32
CA MET A 140 27.77 -1.64 -4.80
C MET A 140 28.08 -0.69 -3.64
N GLN A 141 28.95 -1.09 -2.71
CA GLN A 141 29.41 -0.24 -1.61
C GLN A 141 30.18 0.98 -2.11
N MET A 142 30.99 0.82 -3.16
CA MET A 142 31.68 1.93 -3.80
C MET A 142 30.71 2.93 -4.45
N VAL A 143 29.60 2.45 -5.04
CA VAL A 143 28.54 3.34 -5.55
C VAL A 143 27.99 4.22 -4.46
N GLU A 144 27.59 3.64 -3.33
CA GLU A 144 26.99 4.41 -2.23
C GLU A 144 27.96 5.40 -1.58
N THR A 145 29.25 5.10 -1.63
CA THR A 145 30.31 6.00 -1.15
C THR A 145 30.59 7.13 -2.12
N ARG A 146 30.66 6.83 -3.43
CA ARG A 146 31.07 7.79 -4.47
C ARG A 146 29.94 8.73 -4.90
N TRP A 147 28.70 8.25 -4.86
CA TRP A 147 27.51 9.04 -5.21
C TRP A 147 26.54 9.12 -4.00
N PRO A 148 26.76 10.06 -3.07
CA PRO A 148 25.86 10.25 -1.93
C PRO A 148 24.42 10.49 -2.40
N GLY A 149 23.48 9.69 -1.88
CA GLY A 149 22.07 9.74 -2.29
C GLY A 149 21.68 8.75 -3.39
N VAL A 150 22.64 8.07 -4.02
CA VAL A 150 22.38 6.90 -4.87
C VAL A 150 22.44 5.63 -4.01
N ARG A 151 21.49 4.73 -4.22
CA ARG A 151 21.45 3.39 -3.61
C ARG A 151 21.62 2.32 -4.67
N ALA A 152 22.52 1.39 -4.44
CA ALA A 152 22.65 0.19 -5.26
C ALA A 152 21.73 -0.92 -4.72
N PHE A 153 21.18 -1.73 -5.60
CA PHE A 153 20.39 -2.90 -5.24
C PHE A 153 20.73 -4.09 -6.13
N SER A 154 20.52 -5.29 -5.59
CA SER A 154 20.62 -6.54 -6.32
C SER A 154 19.45 -7.43 -5.97
N LEU A 155 18.84 -8.03 -6.99
CA LEU A 155 17.70 -8.93 -6.87
C LEU A 155 18.04 -10.25 -7.57
N PRO A 156 18.54 -11.25 -6.81
CA PRO A 156 18.84 -12.56 -7.36
C PRO A 156 17.58 -13.30 -7.82
N SER A 157 17.62 -13.88 -9.01
CA SER A 157 16.61 -14.78 -9.54
C SER A 157 17.22 -16.15 -9.81
N VAL A 158 16.52 -17.19 -9.36
CA VAL A 158 16.90 -18.59 -9.62
C VAL A 158 16.49 -19.10 -10.99
N GLY A 159 15.85 -18.26 -11.79
CA GLY A 159 15.34 -18.63 -13.11
C GLY A 159 14.05 -19.44 -13.03
N GLU A 160 12.96 -18.82 -12.64
CA GLU A 160 11.63 -19.46 -12.63
C GLU A 160 11.25 -19.98 -14.02
N ALA A 161 10.52 -21.10 -14.06
CA ALA A 161 9.99 -21.74 -15.28
C ALA A 161 11.04 -22.06 -16.37
N GLY A 162 12.28 -22.42 -15.96
CA GLY A 162 13.35 -22.81 -16.91
C GLY A 162 14.18 -21.65 -17.45
N GLY A 163 14.02 -20.45 -16.88
CA GLY A 163 14.88 -19.31 -17.16
C GLY A 163 16.30 -19.46 -16.63
N THR A 164 17.23 -18.70 -17.15
CA THR A 164 18.62 -18.71 -16.69
C THR A 164 18.75 -17.92 -15.37
N PRO A 165 19.39 -18.46 -14.32
CA PRO A 165 19.67 -17.72 -13.11
C PRO A 165 20.44 -16.43 -13.40
N HIS A 166 20.02 -15.32 -12.81
CA HIS A 166 20.59 -14.00 -13.02
C HIS A 166 20.42 -13.12 -11.77
N ILE A 167 21.10 -12.00 -11.77
CA ILE A 167 20.90 -10.93 -10.80
C ILE A 167 20.41 -9.71 -11.56
N ASP A 168 19.28 -9.15 -11.16
CA ASP A 168 18.88 -7.80 -11.57
C ASP A 168 19.63 -6.81 -10.68
N LEU A 169 20.67 -6.19 -11.24
CA LEU A 169 21.57 -5.27 -10.56
C LEU A 169 21.26 -3.85 -10.99
N GLY A 170 21.00 -2.97 -10.04
CA GLY A 170 20.60 -1.62 -10.36
C GLY A 170 21.00 -0.58 -9.34
N VAL A 171 20.63 0.64 -9.66
CA VAL A 171 20.80 1.83 -8.84
C VAL A 171 19.53 2.67 -8.86
N LYS A 172 19.29 3.40 -7.78
CA LYS A 172 18.22 4.39 -7.68
C LYS A 172 18.73 5.64 -6.97
N GLY A 173 18.33 6.80 -7.50
CA GLY A 173 18.74 8.08 -6.95
C GLY A 173 18.38 9.24 -7.88
N GLU A 174 19.06 10.36 -7.73
CA GLU A 174 18.94 11.48 -8.65
C GLU A 174 19.35 11.04 -10.06
N PRO A 175 18.62 11.43 -11.15
CA PRO A 175 18.79 10.84 -12.48
C PRO A 175 20.20 10.86 -13.05
N GLU A 176 20.91 11.98 -12.93
CA GLU A 176 22.26 12.14 -13.46
C GLU A 176 23.26 11.26 -12.69
N ALA A 177 23.23 11.35 -11.36
CA ALA A 177 24.07 10.56 -10.48
C ALA A 177 23.79 9.05 -10.59
N ALA A 178 22.51 8.66 -10.74
CA ALA A 178 22.11 7.27 -10.97
C ALA A 178 22.63 6.75 -12.31
N GLY A 179 22.61 7.58 -13.38
CA GLY A 179 23.15 7.22 -14.67
C GLY A 179 24.67 6.95 -14.63
N GLU A 180 25.43 7.82 -13.98
CA GLU A 180 26.87 7.64 -13.79
C GLU A 180 27.20 6.41 -12.94
N ALA A 181 26.48 6.23 -11.84
CA ALA A 181 26.65 5.09 -10.96
C ALA A 181 26.32 3.76 -11.65
N LEU A 182 25.29 3.73 -12.49
CA LEU A 182 24.97 2.56 -13.31
C LEU A 182 26.09 2.22 -14.30
N ALA A 183 26.61 3.23 -14.98
CA ALA A 183 27.72 3.04 -15.91
C ALA A 183 28.96 2.46 -15.20
N PHE A 184 29.28 2.96 -14.00
CA PHE A 184 30.33 2.40 -13.15
C PHE A 184 30.06 0.95 -12.78
N LEU A 185 28.86 0.60 -12.29
CA LEU A 185 28.52 -0.79 -11.95
C LEU A 185 28.66 -1.74 -13.15
N ARG A 186 28.19 -1.31 -14.32
CA ARG A 186 28.33 -2.11 -15.56
C ARG A 186 29.79 -2.38 -15.89
N ALA A 187 30.64 -1.38 -15.79
CA ALA A 187 32.07 -1.51 -16.04
C ALA A 187 32.72 -2.47 -15.03
N GLU A 188 32.39 -2.38 -13.75
CA GLU A 188 32.92 -3.26 -12.70
C GLU A 188 32.46 -4.71 -12.88
N VAL A 189 31.19 -4.95 -13.21
CA VAL A 189 30.69 -6.29 -13.51
C VAL A 189 31.44 -6.93 -14.66
N LEU A 190 31.68 -6.21 -15.76
CA LEU A 190 32.44 -6.69 -16.89
C LEU A 190 33.90 -6.96 -16.52
N ARG A 191 34.54 -6.08 -15.76
CA ARG A 191 35.91 -6.26 -15.26
C ARG A 191 36.05 -7.52 -14.38
N LEU A 192 35.02 -7.83 -13.61
CA LEU A 192 34.97 -9.03 -12.75
C LEU A 192 34.60 -10.31 -13.53
N GLY A 193 34.35 -10.23 -14.83
CA GLY A 193 34.02 -11.35 -15.70
C GLY A 193 32.55 -11.75 -15.72
N GLY A 194 31.65 -10.88 -15.25
CA GLY A 194 30.21 -11.09 -15.37
C GLY A 194 29.73 -10.88 -16.82
N LYS A 195 28.64 -11.56 -17.17
CA LYS A 195 27.99 -11.41 -18.47
C LYS A 195 26.74 -10.57 -18.32
N LEU A 196 26.55 -9.58 -19.20
CA LEU A 196 25.35 -8.77 -19.22
C LEU A 196 24.36 -9.33 -20.24
N ALA A 197 23.06 -9.06 -20.02
CA ALA A 197 22.07 -9.28 -21.05
C ALA A 197 22.42 -8.44 -22.30
N PRO A 198 22.13 -8.91 -23.51
CA PRO A 198 22.20 -8.06 -24.68
C PRO A 198 21.27 -6.86 -24.49
N PRO A 199 21.62 -5.67 -25.02
CA PRO A 199 20.69 -4.55 -25.03
C PRO A 199 19.40 -4.96 -25.75
N ALA A 200 18.25 -4.56 -25.16
CA ALA A 200 16.94 -4.80 -25.75
C ALA A 200 16.76 -3.99 -27.03
#